data_cb4af7deb6be0b76af3d3f1bb4afce7d
#
_entry.id   cb4af7deb6be0b76af3d3f1bb4afce7d
#
_cell.length_a   1.000
_cell.length_b   1.000
_cell.length_c   1.000
_cell.angle_alpha   90.00
_cell.angle_beta   90.00
_cell.angle_gamma   90.00
#
_symmetry.space_group_name_H-M   'P 1'
#
loop_
_entity.id
_entity.type
_entity.pdbx_description
1 polymer ?
#
loop_
_entity_poly.entity_id
_entity_poly.type
_entity_poly.pdbx_seq_one_letter_code
_entity_poly.pdbx_strand_id
1 'polypeptide(L)'
;MRKPLASPATALPPGERRLKRPESVLVVIYTTADEVLVLRRRQPADFWQSVTGSLRWEETDPLVAARRELREETGLGDGVEVVTCGTVNRFPILPPWRHRYAPDAVENVEHVFRVCLAERPPITLNPAEHSEYRWLVRAVAATKVTSYTNRDAILRLP
;
A
#
# COMPACT_ATOMS: atom_id res chain seq x y z
N MET A 1 -3.67 4.85 -41.28
CA MET A 1 -2.59 4.80 -40.29
C MET A 1 -2.80 3.60 -39.38
N ARG A 2 -1.96 2.63 -39.48
CA ARG A 2 -1.98 1.49 -38.55
C ARG A 2 -1.31 1.92 -37.26
N LYS A 3 -2.00 1.79 -36.10
CA LYS A 3 -1.36 1.87 -34.80
C LYS A 3 -0.23 0.82 -34.71
N PRO A 4 0.95 1.17 -34.20
CA PRO A 4 1.95 0.16 -33.94
C PRO A 4 1.38 -0.79 -32.89
N LEU A 5 1.38 -2.09 -33.22
CA LEU A 5 1.10 -3.15 -32.28
C LEU A 5 2.13 -3.03 -31.15
N ALA A 6 1.64 -2.84 -29.93
CA ALA A 6 2.50 -2.92 -28.76
C ALA A 6 3.19 -4.29 -28.79
N SER A 7 4.51 -4.27 -28.77
CA SER A 7 5.30 -5.50 -28.64
C SER A 7 4.85 -6.22 -27.36
N PRO A 8 4.65 -7.54 -27.40
CA PRO A 8 4.34 -8.27 -26.19
C PRO A 8 5.46 -8.04 -25.19
N ALA A 9 5.08 -7.69 -23.96
CA ALA A 9 6.03 -7.56 -22.86
C ALA A 9 6.85 -8.85 -22.82
N THR A 10 8.16 -8.74 -23.05
CA THR A 10 9.06 -9.89 -23.02
C THR A 10 9.01 -10.46 -21.60
N ALA A 11 8.54 -11.70 -21.46
CA ALA A 11 8.54 -12.38 -20.17
C ALA A 11 9.97 -12.46 -19.66
N LEU A 12 10.17 -12.06 -18.39
CA LEU A 12 11.47 -12.20 -17.74
C LEU A 12 11.88 -13.67 -17.67
N PRO A 13 13.18 -13.97 -17.83
CA PRO A 13 13.69 -15.32 -17.67
C PRO A 13 13.34 -15.89 -16.29
N PRO A 14 13.16 -17.21 -16.16
CA PRO A 14 12.97 -17.85 -14.86
C PRO A 14 14.11 -17.49 -13.92
N GLY A 15 13.77 -16.88 -12.75
CA GLY A 15 14.74 -16.47 -11.74
C GLY A 15 15.06 -14.97 -11.69
N GLU A 16 14.69 -14.19 -12.68
CA GLU A 16 14.77 -12.72 -12.61
C GLU A 16 13.52 -12.14 -11.98
N ARG A 17 13.66 -11.60 -10.75
CA ARG A 17 12.60 -10.81 -10.11
C ARG A 17 12.59 -9.42 -10.71
N ARG A 18 11.42 -9.00 -11.20
CA ARG A 18 11.21 -7.63 -11.63
C ARG A 18 11.43 -6.69 -10.45
N LEU A 19 12.32 -5.70 -10.61
CA LEU A 19 12.60 -4.70 -9.59
C LEU A 19 11.35 -3.87 -9.30
N LYS A 20 11.21 -3.45 -8.04
CA LYS A 20 10.12 -2.57 -7.63
C LYS A 20 10.32 -1.16 -8.17
N ARG A 21 9.23 -0.54 -8.58
CA ARG A 21 9.17 0.89 -8.85
C ARG A 21 9.21 1.66 -7.53
N PRO A 22 10.08 2.69 -7.39
CA PRO A 22 10.19 3.48 -6.17
C PRO A 22 9.08 4.53 -6.05
N GLU A 23 7.87 4.09 -6.28
CA GLU A 23 6.64 4.86 -6.13
C GLU A 23 5.56 3.94 -5.59
N SER A 24 4.90 4.34 -4.51
CA SER A 24 3.97 3.51 -3.77
C SER A 24 2.72 4.26 -3.36
N VAL A 25 1.74 3.49 -2.88
CA VAL A 25 0.52 4.01 -2.27
C VAL A 25 0.45 3.56 -0.82
N LEU A 26 -0.17 4.38 0.01
CA LEU A 26 -0.55 4.06 1.38
C LEU A 26 -2.06 4.33 1.50
N VAL A 27 -2.83 3.31 1.91
CA VAL A 27 -4.28 3.42 2.04
C VAL A 27 -4.67 3.17 3.49
N VAL A 28 -5.11 4.21 4.18
CA VAL A 28 -5.59 4.12 5.56
C VAL A 28 -7.08 3.84 5.55
N ILE A 29 -7.48 2.73 6.17
CA ILE A 29 -8.87 2.28 6.25
C ILE A 29 -9.36 2.51 7.67
N TYR A 30 -10.45 3.22 7.81
CA TYR A 30 -11.04 3.50 9.13
C TYR A 30 -12.55 3.49 9.07
N THR A 31 -13.17 3.33 10.25
CA THR A 31 -14.63 3.35 10.39
C THR A 31 -15.12 4.68 10.95
N THR A 32 -16.43 4.92 10.83
CA THR A 32 -17.08 6.08 11.45
C THR A 32 -16.99 6.07 12.98
N ALA A 33 -16.68 4.91 13.58
CA ALA A 33 -16.39 4.77 15.02
C ALA A 33 -14.92 5.06 15.37
N ASP A 34 -14.16 5.61 14.43
CA ASP A 34 -12.75 6.00 14.59
C ASP A 34 -11.81 4.82 14.89
N GLU A 35 -12.10 3.67 14.32
CA GLU A 35 -11.27 2.49 14.40
C GLU A 35 -10.51 2.31 13.09
N VAL A 36 -9.21 2.06 13.17
CA VAL A 36 -8.30 1.94 12.02
C VAL A 36 -7.88 0.48 11.84
N LEU A 37 -7.92 0.01 10.60
CA LEU A 37 -7.42 -1.32 10.22
C LEU A 37 -5.89 -1.28 10.13
N VAL A 38 -5.24 -2.17 10.86
CA VAL A 38 -3.79 -2.38 10.76
C VAL A 38 -3.48 -3.84 10.46
N LEU A 39 -2.49 -4.06 9.61
CA LEU A 39 -2.08 -5.37 9.12
C LEU A 39 -0.68 -5.69 9.62
N ARG A 40 -0.48 -6.90 10.08
CA ARG A 40 0.85 -7.40 10.46
C ARG A 40 1.49 -8.10 9.29
N ARG A 41 2.71 -7.67 8.93
CA ARG A 41 3.49 -8.37 7.91
C ARG A 41 3.89 -9.76 8.36
N ARG A 42 3.97 -10.67 7.41
CA ARG A 42 4.55 -11.99 7.67
C ARG A 42 6.06 -11.87 7.86
N GLN A 43 6.70 -10.98 7.09
CA GLN A 43 8.13 -10.67 7.24
C GLN A 43 8.42 -9.20 6.89
N PRO A 44 9.10 -8.47 7.78
CA PRO A 44 9.42 -8.85 9.17
C PRO A 44 8.16 -8.89 10.05
N ALA A 45 8.10 -9.86 10.98
CA ALA A 45 6.88 -10.17 11.75
C ALA A 45 6.50 -9.11 12.79
N ASP A 46 7.36 -8.18 13.09
CA ASP A 46 7.11 -7.05 14.00
C ASP A 46 6.66 -5.78 13.26
N PHE A 47 6.47 -5.86 11.95
CA PHE A 47 6.09 -4.71 11.13
C PHE A 47 4.57 -4.65 10.93
N TRP A 48 3.96 -3.56 11.44
CA TRP A 48 2.55 -3.25 11.29
C TRP A 48 2.33 -2.07 10.36
N GLN A 49 1.30 -2.13 9.55
CA GLN A 49 1.04 -1.12 8.51
C GLN A 49 -0.43 -1.05 8.11
N SER A 50 -0.83 0.07 7.52
CA SER A 50 -2.01 0.15 6.67
C SER A 50 -1.74 -0.56 5.33
N VAL A 51 -2.71 -0.59 4.43
CA VAL A 51 -2.51 -1.13 3.08
C VAL A 51 -1.44 -0.32 2.35
N THR A 52 -0.46 -0.98 1.79
CA THR A 52 0.62 -0.33 1.03
C THR A 52 1.18 -1.24 -0.04
N GLY A 53 1.69 -0.67 -1.11
CA GLY A 53 2.36 -1.38 -2.17
C GLY A 53 2.87 -0.46 -3.26
N SER A 54 3.83 -0.95 -4.03
CA SER A 54 4.40 -0.19 -5.15
C SER A 54 3.45 -0.15 -6.34
N LEU A 55 3.46 0.96 -7.07
CA LEU A 55 2.85 1.01 -8.39
C LEU A 55 3.54 -0.03 -9.28
N ARG A 56 2.76 -0.67 -10.15
CA ARG A 56 3.31 -1.44 -11.27
C ARG A 56 3.91 -0.47 -12.27
N TRP A 57 4.90 -0.92 -13.02
CA TRP A 57 5.59 -0.06 -13.99
C TRP A 57 4.66 0.53 -15.06
N GLU A 58 3.60 -0.19 -15.41
CA GLU A 58 2.57 0.23 -16.37
C GLU A 58 1.47 1.12 -15.77
N GLU A 59 1.37 1.21 -14.46
CA GLU A 59 0.35 2.03 -13.79
C GLU A 59 0.75 3.50 -13.81
N THR A 60 -0.11 4.36 -14.34
CA THR A 60 0.14 5.81 -14.45
C THR A 60 -0.61 6.62 -13.41
N ASP A 61 -1.67 6.05 -12.83
CA ASP A 61 -2.51 6.71 -11.83
C ASP A 61 -2.36 6.02 -10.47
N PRO A 62 -1.85 6.72 -9.44
CA PRO A 62 -1.74 6.16 -8.10
C PRO A 62 -3.07 5.64 -7.51
N LEU A 63 -4.22 6.22 -7.89
CA LEU A 63 -5.52 5.75 -7.45
C LEU A 63 -5.82 4.33 -7.93
N VAL A 64 -5.41 3.99 -9.14
CA VAL A 64 -5.56 2.63 -9.70
C VAL A 64 -4.76 1.63 -8.85
N ALA A 65 -3.52 1.98 -8.52
CA ALA A 65 -2.68 1.16 -7.64
C ALA A 65 -3.27 1.03 -6.23
N ALA A 66 -3.80 2.13 -5.68
CA ALA A 66 -4.45 2.11 -4.36
C ALA A 66 -5.64 1.15 -4.31
N ARG A 67 -6.50 1.17 -5.32
CA ARG A 67 -7.65 0.26 -5.44
C ARG A 67 -7.20 -1.19 -5.61
N ARG A 68 -6.17 -1.43 -6.40
CA ARG A 68 -5.61 -2.76 -6.60
C ARG A 68 -5.04 -3.33 -5.31
N GLU A 69 -4.21 -2.58 -4.61
CA GLU A 69 -3.61 -3.00 -3.34
C GLU A 69 -4.67 -3.22 -2.25
N LEU A 70 -5.67 -2.35 -2.20
CA LEU A 70 -6.79 -2.52 -1.27
C LEU A 70 -7.48 -3.87 -1.46
N ARG A 71 -7.76 -4.24 -2.71
CA ARG A 71 -8.38 -5.52 -3.05
C ARG A 71 -7.46 -6.70 -2.74
N GLU A 72 -6.19 -6.61 -3.11
CA GLU A 72 -5.20 -7.68 -2.91
C GLU A 72 -4.95 -7.95 -1.43
N GLU A 73 -4.86 -6.90 -0.62
CA GLU A 73 -4.48 -7.03 0.79
C GLU A 73 -5.65 -7.22 1.75
N THR A 74 -6.87 -6.81 1.39
CA THR A 74 -8.02 -6.85 2.28
C THR A 74 -9.27 -7.53 1.72
N GLY A 75 -9.30 -7.77 0.42
CA GLY A 75 -10.50 -8.24 -0.27
C GLY A 75 -11.56 -7.17 -0.50
N LEU A 76 -11.33 -5.94 -0.06
CA LEU A 76 -12.26 -4.82 -0.30
C LEU A 76 -12.14 -4.36 -1.74
N GLY A 77 -13.26 -4.30 -2.44
CA GLY A 77 -13.31 -4.02 -3.87
C GLY A 77 -14.27 -2.92 -4.23
N ASP A 78 -15.07 -3.21 -5.26
CA ASP A 78 -16.04 -2.28 -5.81
C ASP A 78 -17.07 -1.85 -4.76
N GLY A 79 -17.48 -0.59 -4.81
CA GLY A 79 -18.40 0.00 -3.82
C GLY A 79 -17.70 0.66 -2.63
N VAL A 80 -16.40 0.51 -2.52
CA VAL A 80 -15.59 1.23 -1.52
C VAL A 80 -14.98 2.46 -2.15
N GLU A 81 -15.24 3.63 -1.55
CA GLU A 81 -14.69 4.89 -2.04
C GLU A 81 -13.28 5.10 -1.51
N VAL A 82 -12.31 5.20 -2.43
CA VAL A 82 -10.92 5.53 -2.12
C VAL A 82 -10.70 7.01 -2.40
N VAL A 83 -10.36 7.77 -1.37
CA VAL A 83 -10.22 9.22 -1.43
C VAL A 83 -8.76 9.61 -1.26
N THR A 84 -8.25 10.49 -2.13
CA THR A 84 -6.90 11.03 -1.94
C THR A 84 -6.82 11.94 -0.72
N CYS A 85 -5.74 11.80 0.05
CA CYS A 85 -5.44 12.73 1.14
C CYS A 85 -4.70 13.99 0.65
N GLY A 86 -4.30 14.05 -0.63
CA GLY A 86 -3.50 15.15 -1.17
C GLY A 86 -2.06 15.17 -0.66
N THR A 87 -1.66 14.16 0.12
CA THR A 87 -0.32 14.05 0.69
C THR A 87 0.56 13.16 -0.17
N VAL A 88 1.76 13.64 -0.48
CA VAL A 88 2.82 12.86 -1.12
C VAL A 88 4.04 12.92 -0.21
N ASN A 89 4.47 11.76 0.26
CA ASN A 89 5.66 11.63 1.09
C ASN A 89 6.85 11.21 0.23
N ARG A 90 8.04 11.66 0.62
CA ARG A 90 9.30 11.23 0.04
C ARG A 90 10.22 10.82 1.18
N PHE A 91 10.77 9.63 1.10
CA PHE A 91 11.67 9.13 2.12
C PHE A 91 12.73 8.19 1.53
N PRO A 92 13.91 8.12 2.18
CA PRO A 92 14.97 7.21 1.74
C PRO A 92 14.52 5.76 1.81
N ILE A 93 14.91 4.98 0.81
CA ILE A 93 14.72 3.53 0.84
C ILE A 93 15.72 2.96 1.86
N LEU A 94 15.19 2.36 2.93
CA LEU A 94 16.01 1.80 4.00
C LEU A 94 16.78 0.56 3.55
N PRO A 95 17.99 0.31 4.09
CA PRO A 95 18.84 -0.81 3.69
C PRO A 95 18.15 -2.17 3.60
N PRO A 96 17.26 -2.57 4.53
CA PRO A 96 16.54 -3.86 4.45
C PRO A 96 15.70 -4.04 3.19
N TRP A 97 15.27 -2.95 2.55
CA TRP A 97 14.40 -2.96 1.38
C TRP A 97 15.12 -2.69 0.07
N ARG A 98 16.38 -2.19 0.12
CA ARG A 98 17.11 -1.73 -1.06
C ARG A 98 17.29 -2.79 -2.14
N HIS A 99 17.44 -4.04 -1.76
CA HIS A 99 17.60 -5.15 -2.70
C HIS A 99 16.41 -5.38 -3.63
N ARG A 100 15.26 -4.80 -3.30
CA ARG A 100 14.02 -4.90 -4.11
C ARG A 100 13.97 -3.87 -5.24
N TYR A 101 14.85 -2.88 -5.20
CA TYR A 101 14.87 -1.73 -6.13
C TYR A 101 16.14 -1.73 -6.96
N ALA A 102 16.14 -0.93 -8.04
CA ALA A 102 17.35 -0.70 -8.81
C ALA A 102 18.44 -0.04 -7.92
N PRO A 103 19.75 -0.29 -8.17
CA PRO A 103 20.83 0.24 -7.32
C PRO A 103 20.87 1.76 -7.21
N ASP A 104 20.37 2.47 -8.21
CA ASP A 104 20.28 3.94 -8.26
C ASP A 104 19.00 4.50 -7.61
N ALA A 105 18.04 3.65 -7.25
CA ALA A 105 16.84 4.06 -6.55
C ALA A 105 17.15 4.28 -5.07
N VAL A 106 17.17 5.53 -4.63
CA VAL A 106 17.53 5.90 -3.25
C VAL A 106 16.36 6.44 -2.45
N GLU A 107 15.30 6.88 -3.11
CA GLU A 107 14.12 7.52 -2.51
C GLU A 107 12.84 6.87 -3.05
N ASN A 108 11.87 6.66 -2.14
CA ASN A 108 10.51 6.24 -2.50
C ASN A 108 9.55 7.43 -2.42
N VAL A 109 8.63 7.51 -3.37
CA VAL A 109 7.53 8.48 -3.38
C VAL A 109 6.25 7.75 -2.98
N GLU A 110 5.55 8.23 -1.96
CA GLU A 110 4.36 7.59 -1.41
C GLU A 110 3.15 8.50 -1.51
N HIS A 111 2.13 8.04 -2.23
CA HIS A 111 0.84 8.72 -2.36
C HIS A 111 -0.13 8.20 -1.31
N VAL A 112 -0.74 9.08 -0.53
CA VAL A 112 -1.60 8.72 0.60
C VAL A 112 -3.08 8.82 0.24
N PHE A 113 -3.82 7.77 0.56
CA PHE A 113 -5.27 7.65 0.37
C PHE A 113 -5.94 7.22 1.67
N ARG A 114 -7.25 7.42 1.75
CA ARG A 114 -8.07 6.96 2.85
C ARG A 114 -9.36 6.32 2.37
N VAL A 115 -9.90 5.42 3.19
CA VAL A 115 -11.20 4.77 3.01
C VAL A 115 -11.95 4.87 4.32
N CYS A 116 -13.12 5.49 4.32
CA CYS A 116 -14.02 5.55 5.47
C CYS A 116 -15.16 4.55 5.28
N LEU A 117 -15.36 3.69 6.26
CA LEU A 117 -16.39 2.66 6.25
C LEU A 117 -17.39 2.91 7.39
N ALA A 118 -18.67 2.63 7.15
CA ALA A 118 -19.71 2.75 8.18
C ALA A 118 -19.50 1.72 9.30
N GLU A 119 -19.05 0.52 8.95
CA GLU A 119 -18.86 -0.61 9.85
C GLU A 119 -17.61 -1.39 9.45
N ARG A 120 -17.15 -2.29 10.35
CA ARG A 120 -16.05 -3.22 10.06
C ARG A 120 -16.54 -4.31 9.10
N PRO A 121 -16.08 -4.35 7.84
CA PRO A 121 -16.39 -5.45 6.94
C PRO A 121 -15.54 -6.67 7.25
N PRO A 122 -15.92 -7.84 6.73
CA PRO A 122 -15.00 -8.98 6.69
C PRO A 122 -13.73 -8.62 5.89
N ILE A 123 -12.58 -9.01 6.42
CA ILE A 123 -11.28 -8.79 5.77
C ILE A 123 -10.71 -10.14 5.35
N THR A 124 -10.30 -10.21 4.09
CA THR A 124 -9.61 -11.38 3.53
C THR A 124 -8.16 -11.01 3.27
N LEU A 125 -7.27 -11.46 4.14
CA LEU A 125 -5.84 -11.20 4.00
C LEU A 125 -5.22 -12.04 2.88
N ASN A 126 -4.16 -11.51 2.26
CA ASN A 126 -3.25 -12.31 1.47
C ASN A 126 -2.28 -13.01 2.43
N PRO A 127 -2.38 -14.33 2.64
CA PRO A 127 -1.58 -15.04 3.64
C PRO A 127 -0.08 -15.09 3.31
N ALA A 128 0.29 -14.82 2.06
CA ALA A 128 1.71 -14.72 1.67
C ALA A 128 2.37 -13.44 2.20
N GLU A 129 1.60 -12.40 2.45
CA GLU A 129 2.11 -11.08 2.85
C GLU A 129 1.80 -10.71 4.29
N HIS A 130 0.60 -11.03 4.78
CA HIS A 130 0.13 -10.64 6.10
C HIS A 130 -0.37 -11.84 6.91
N SER A 131 -0.07 -11.85 8.21
CA SER A 131 -0.41 -12.94 9.13
C SER A 131 -1.64 -12.67 9.99
N GLU A 132 -1.94 -11.42 10.29
CA GLU A 132 -3.11 -11.02 11.06
C GLU A 132 -3.50 -9.57 10.78
N TYR A 133 -4.71 -9.20 11.19
CA TYR A 133 -5.16 -7.82 11.19
C TYR A 133 -5.86 -7.47 12.50
N ARG A 134 -5.92 -6.18 12.81
CA ARG A 134 -6.64 -5.65 13.97
C ARG A 134 -7.34 -4.36 13.59
N TRP A 135 -8.48 -4.13 14.24
CA TRP A 135 -9.13 -2.84 14.28
C TRP A 135 -8.78 -2.16 15.60
N LEU A 136 -8.13 -1.04 15.54
CA LEU A 136 -7.67 -0.30 16.71
C LEU A 136 -8.17 1.14 16.67
N VAL A 137 -8.53 1.70 17.83
CA VAL A 137 -8.84 3.12 17.90
C VAL A 137 -7.67 3.95 17.39
N ARG A 138 -7.96 5.10 16.79
CA ARG A 138 -6.99 5.94 16.08
C ARG A 138 -5.66 6.12 16.81
N ALA A 139 -5.71 6.57 18.08
CA ALA A 139 -4.51 6.84 18.86
C ALA A 139 -3.65 5.58 19.05
N VAL A 140 -4.28 4.44 19.27
CA VAL A 140 -3.57 3.14 19.43
C VAL A 140 -3.00 2.68 18.09
N ALA A 141 -3.78 2.79 17.01
CA ALA A 141 -3.31 2.44 15.66
C ALA A 141 -2.07 3.26 15.28
N ALA A 142 -2.07 4.55 15.57
CA ALA A 142 -0.93 5.43 15.29
C ALA A 142 0.35 5.01 16.01
N THR A 143 0.24 4.47 17.22
CA THR A 143 1.39 3.94 17.96
C THR A 143 1.80 2.54 17.49
N LYS A 144 0.88 1.79 16.89
CA LYS A 144 1.11 0.40 16.46
C LYS A 144 1.86 0.32 15.14
N VAL A 145 1.56 1.19 14.19
CA VAL A 145 2.19 1.15 12.86
C VAL A 145 3.68 1.50 12.95
N THR A 146 4.48 0.81 12.16
CA THR A 146 5.93 0.90 12.22
C THR A 146 6.48 2.14 11.52
N SER A 147 5.89 2.51 10.37
CA SER A 147 6.33 3.65 9.56
C SER A 147 5.80 4.97 10.13
N TYR A 148 6.67 6.01 10.19
CA TYR A 148 6.26 7.35 10.62
C TYR A 148 5.27 8.02 9.66
N THR A 149 5.37 7.75 8.35
CA THR A 149 4.42 8.31 7.37
C THR A 149 3.04 7.70 7.56
N ASN A 150 2.96 6.42 7.91
CA ASN A 150 1.71 5.75 8.24
C ASN A 150 1.10 6.30 9.53
N ARG A 151 1.90 6.49 10.55
CA ARG A 151 1.46 7.14 11.81
C ARG A 151 0.87 8.52 11.52
N ASP A 152 1.58 9.34 10.78
CA ASP A 152 1.15 10.70 10.46
C ASP A 152 -0.15 10.72 9.64
N ALA A 153 -0.30 9.79 8.70
CA ALA A 153 -1.53 9.64 7.92
C ALA A 153 -2.72 9.28 8.81
N ILE A 154 -2.55 8.39 9.78
CA ILE A 154 -3.59 8.01 10.74
C ILE A 154 -3.99 9.21 11.60
N LEU A 155 -3.02 9.95 12.13
CA LEU A 155 -3.28 11.11 12.99
C LEU A 155 -3.95 12.27 12.25
N ARG A 156 -3.80 12.36 10.93
CA ARG A 156 -4.39 13.40 10.08
C ARG A 156 -5.76 13.03 9.49
N LEU A 157 -6.31 11.89 9.81
CA LEU A 157 -7.67 11.50 9.37
C LEU A 157 -8.69 12.55 9.83
N PRO A 158 -9.73 12.83 8.99
CA PRO A 158 -10.79 13.79 9.34
C PRO A 158 -11.51 13.42 10.63
#